data_73bfc9af53514f091fe952e963f90aaf
#
_entry.id   73bfc9af53514f091fe952e963f90aaf
#
_cell.length_a   1.000
_cell.length_b   1.000
_cell.length_c   1.000
_cell.angle_alpha   90.00
_cell.angle_beta   90.00
_cell.angle_gamma   90.00
#
_symmetry.space_group_name_H-M   'P 1'
#
loop_
_entity.id
_entity.type
_entity.pdbx_description
1 polymer ?
#
loop_
_entity_poly.entity_id
_entity_poly.type
_entity_poly.pdbx_seq_one_letter_code
_entity_poly.pdbx_strand_id
1 'polypeptide(L)'
;MATQACDSRKSRPAPIPVWTVKRVILVASLFFLLLLWCSAWPGAPLAAQSPPSQSRSQTTVPLGIALESYPYPYPVHFLEFEMEGQLVRMAYMDIPASAPANGQTVVLLHGKNFGGYYWENTIHVLGDAGYRVVVPDQIGWGKSSKPDLRYSFSRLAANTARLLDALGVHQIVLLGHSTGGMLAVRFARNYPQRVIALVLEDPIGLEDYRLTIPPQTDETLFRDELKNTDTEKIMTFYAHYFAHPAADIYGPLAEVQIRVAQSGEFPRWAKSSALAYQMIYEQPVLYDYRLLQPPTLLIVGQEDHVVPLSAYASEEVKGTLGHVVELAGQAINEVPHGALIVIPDAGHIPHIEQPGRFHQAVLNFLEQHPGSQHP
;
A
#
# COMPACT_ATOMS: atom_id res chain seq x y z
N MET A 1 -41.56 -47.47 -33.26
CA MET A 1 -41.45 -48.65 -32.36
C MET A 1 -40.36 -48.31 -31.31
N ALA A 2 -40.80 -48.43 -30.05
CA ALA A 2 -40.04 -48.43 -28.81
C ALA A 2 -39.43 -47.10 -28.35
N THR A 3 -40.20 -46.39 -27.56
CA THR A 3 -39.86 -45.43 -26.51
C THR A 3 -39.16 -46.14 -25.35
N GLN A 4 -38.03 -45.59 -24.87
CA GLN A 4 -37.56 -45.88 -23.53
C GLN A 4 -37.31 -44.57 -22.77
N ALA A 5 -38.15 -44.37 -21.75
CA ALA A 5 -38.04 -43.33 -20.75
C ALA A 5 -36.92 -43.65 -19.77
N CYS A 6 -36.06 -42.65 -19.45
CA CYS A 6 -35.08 -42.75 -18.41
C CYS A 6 -35.50 -41.87 -17.19
N ASP A 7 -35.65 -42.59 -16.09
CA ASP A 7 -36.12 -42.14 -14.78
C ASP A 7 -35.09 -41.28 -14.05
N SER A 8 -35.45 -40.05 -13.71
CA SER A 8 -34.62 -39.10 -12.97
C SER A 8 -34.90 -39.21 -11.48
N ARG A 9 -34.11 -39.98 -10.74
CA ARG A 9 -34.12 -39.89 -9.25
C ARG A 9 -33.13 -38.87 -8.76
N LYS A 10 -33.68 -37.75 -8.23
CA LYS A 10 -32.97 -36.77 -7.46
C LYS A 10 -32.63 -37.33 -6.07
N SER A 11 -31.37 -37.50 -5.75
CA SER A 11 -30.87 -37.75 -4.40
C SER A 11 -30.72 -36.43 -3.65
N ARG A 12 -31.40 -36.31 -2.50
CA ARG A 12 -31.25 -35.19 -1.56
C ARG A 12 -30.02 -35.42 -0.68
N PRO A 13 -29.23 -34.38 -0.35
CA PRO A 13 -28.19 -34.49 0.63
C PRO A 13 -28.75 -34.51 2.06
N ALA A 14 -28.11 -35.25 2.95
CA ALA A 14 -28.44 -35.43 4.35
C ALA A 14 -28.10 -34.19 5.20
N PRO A 15 -28.80 -33.93 6.32
CA PRO A 15 -28.56 -32.77 7.17
C PRO A 15 -27.35 -32.98 8.10
N ILE A 16 -26.62 -31.88 8.31
CA ILE A 16 -25.48 -31.78 9.22
C ILE A 16 -25.99 -31.64 10.67
N PRO A 17 -25.43 -32.35 11.68
CA PRO A 17 -25.89 -32.22 13.06
C PRO A 17 -25.32 -30.97 13.74
N VAL A 18 -26.23 -30.23 14.36
CA VAL A 18 -25.96 -29.09 15.26
C VAL A 18 -25.59 -29.63 16.63
N TRP A 19 -24.37 -29.32 17.12
CA TRP A 19 -23.96 -29.58 18.50
C TRP A 19 -24.19 -28.35 19.36
N THR A 20 -25.21 -28.45 20.22
CA THR A 20 -25.47 -27.53 21.32
C THR A 20 -24.78 -28.06 22.57
N VAL A 21 -23.88 -27.30 23.18
CA VAL A 21 -23.41 -27.56 24.53
C VAL A 21 -23.61 -26.33 25.41
N LYS A 22 -24.67 -26.40 26.20
CA LYS A 22 -24.85 -25.53 27.37
C LYS A 22 -24.08 -26.22 28.54
N ARG A 23 -23.22 -25.49 29.22
CA ARG A 23 -22.93 -25.74 30.66
C ARG A 23 -22.69 -24.41 31.36
N VAL A 24 -23.65 -24.07 32.18
CA VAL A 24 -23.62 -23.08 33.25
C VAL A 24 -22.93 -23.78 34.43
N ILE A 25 -21.94 -23.17 35.06
CA ILE A 25 -21.52 -23.49 36.43
C ILE A 25 -21.46 -22.17 37.20
N LEU A 26 -22.41 -22.10 38.15
CA LEU A 26 -22.49 -21.15 39.25
C LEU A 26 -21.58 -21.68 40.38
N VAL A 27 -20.68 -20.87 40.93
CA VAL A 27 -20.12 -21.14 42.28
C VAL A 27 -20.10 -19.84 43.07
N ALA A 28 -20.64 -20.00 44.26
CA ALA A 28 -21.05 -19.00 45.22
C ALA A 28 -19.92 -18.34 46.00
N SER A 29 -20.29 -17.21 46.52
CA SER A 29 -19.63 -16.34 47.50
C SER A 29 -19.17 -17.06 48.75
N LEU A 30 -18.01 -16.67 49.30
CA LEU A 30 -17.69 -16.77 50.74
C LEU A 30 -17.03 -15.48 51.20
N PHE A 31 -17.74 -14.81 52.08
CA PHE A 31 -17.28 -13.73 52.94
C PHE A 31 -16.33 -14.27 53.99
N PHE A 32 -15.22 -13.61 54.23
CA PHE A 32 -14.51 -13.64 55.50
C PHE A 32 -13.98 -12.23 55.85
N LEU A 33 -14.57 -11.67 56.90
CA LEU A 33 -14.10 -10.55 57.67
C LEU A 33 -12.90 -10.96 58.53
N LEU A 34 -11.81 -10.20 58.50
CA LEU A 34 -10.86 -10.12 59.59
C LEU A 34 -10.25 -8.74 59.75
N LEU A 35 -10.30 -8.32 60.99
CA LEU A 35 -10.05 -7.05 61.63
C LEU A 35 -8.61 -6.47 61.47
N LEU A 36 -8.59 -5.19 61.32
CA LEU A 36 -7.66 -4.18 61.89
C LEU A 36 -6.37 -4.64 62.52
N TRP A 37 -5.24 -4.23 61.92
CA TRP A 37 -4.08 -3.82 62.68
C TRP A 37 -3.43 -2.61 61.99
N CYS A 38 -3.51 -1.43 62.68
CA CYS A 38 -2.73 -0.25 62.38
C CYS A 38 -1.26 -0.51 62.76
N SER A 39 -0.38 -0.39 61.79
CA SER A 39 1.02 -0.06 62.04
C SER A 39 1.46 0.97 61.00
N ALA A 40 1.80 2.13 61.47
CA ALA A 40 2.30 3.28 60.72
C ALA A 40 3.64 2.90 60.05
N TRP A 41 3.70 3.02 58.71
CA TRP A 41 4.92 2.98 57.97
C TRP A 41 5.20 4.40 57.44
N PRO A 42 6.35 4.98 57.69
CA PRO A 42 6.72 6.25 57.14
C PRO A 42 7.34 6.07 55.75
N GLY A 43 6.92 6.87 54.81
CA GLY A 43 7.64 7.09 53.56
C GLY A 43 7.11 6.32 52.34
N ALA A 44 5.95 6.74 51.80
CA ALA A 44 5.66 6.45 50.41
C ALA A 44 6.57 7.34 49.54
N PRO A 45 7.29 6.78 48.56
CA PRO A 45 7.97 7.63 47.57
C PRO A 45 6.93 8.40 46.80
N LEU A 46 7.12 9.70 46.66
CA LEU A 46 6.36 10.55 45.74
C LEU A 46 6.37 9.85 44.36
N ALA A 47 5.19 9.48 43.90
CA ALA A 47 5.02 9.08 42.51
C ALA A 47 5.56 10.21 41.63
N ALA A 48 6.64 9.95 40.93
CA ALA A 48 7.14 10.82 39.87
C ALA A 48 5.98 11.03 38.89
N GLN A 49 5.41 12.22 38.88
CA GLN A 49 4.47 12.62 37.85
C GLN A 49 5.24 12.54 36.53
N SER A 50 4.81 11.65 35.66
CA SER A 50 5.26 11.63 34.26
C SER A 50 5.13 13.06 33.73
N PRO A 51 6.17 13.61 33.12
CA PRO A 51 6.05 14.93 32.51
C PRO A 51 4.84 14.89 31.56
N PRO A 52 4.04 15.98 31.52
CA PRO A 52 2.93 16.06 30.60
C PRO A 52 3.49 15.76 29.21
N SER A 53 2.85 14.87 28.49
CA SER A 53 3.16 14.64 27.09
C SER A 53 3.10 16.00 26.41
N GLN A 54 4.29 16.56 26.12
CA GLN A 54 4.37 17.74 25.28
C GLN A 54 3.66 17.33 23.99
N SER A 55 2.47 17.90 23.76
CA SER A 55 1.89 17.96 22.44
C SER A 55 3.03 18.49 21.56
N ARG A 56 3.58 17.66 20.72
CA ARG A 56 4.53 18.11 19.70
C ARG A 56 3.82 19.22 18.95
N SER A 57 4.15 20.45 19.27
CA SER A 57 3.88 21.60 18.42
C SER A 57 4.39 21.16 17.06
N GLN A 58 3.48 20.92 16.12
CA GLN A 58 3.82 20.54 14.76
C GLN A 58 4.77 21.63 14.26
N THR A 59 6.03 21.29 14.11
CA THR A 59 7.02 22.19 13.55
C THR A 59 6.60 22.46 12.12
N THR A 60 6.07 23.65 11.88
CA THR A 60 5.61 24.17 10.57
C THR A 60 6.79 24.48 9.63
N VAL A 61 7.92 23.81 9.80
CA VAL A 61 9.09 24.00 8.95
C VAL A 61 8.82 23.38 7.58
N PRO A 62 8.84 24.18 6.51
CA PRO A 62 8.67 23.67 5.15
C PRO A 62 9.67 22.55 4.82
N LEU A 63 9.27 21.63 3.96
CA LEU A 63 10.14 20.59 3.40
C LEU A 63 10.50 20.95 1.96
N GLY A 64 11.78 20.85 1.61
CA GLY A 64 12.22 20.81 0.22
C GLY A 64 11.63 19.58 -0.50
N ILE A 65 11.55 19.65 -1.83
CA ILE A 65 10.91 18.58 -2.64
C ILE A 65 11.70 17.26 -2.63
N ALA A 66 12.96 17.27 -2.23
CA ALA A 66 13.76 16.07 -2.05
C ALA A 66 13.67 15.51 -0.61
N LEU A 67 12.80 16.07 0.25
CA LEU A 67 12.52 15.62 1.62
C LEU A 67 13.78 15.42 2.46
N GLU A 68 14.80 16.29 2.32
CA GLU A 68 16.13 16.11 2.91
C GLU A 68 16.08 15.90 4.42
N SER A 69 15.28 16.70 5.11
CA SER A 69 15.14 16.66 6.57
C SER A 69 14.00 15.75 7.06
N TYR A 70 13.27 15.10 6.17
CA TYR A 70 12.21 14.17 6.56
C TYR A 70 12.83 12.81 6.94
N PRO A 71 12.53 12.26 8.13
CA PRO A 71 13.11 11.00 8.57
C PRO A 71 12.53 9.83 7.76
N TYR A 72 13.40 8.91 7.35
CA TYR A 72 13.02 7.59 6.83
C TYR A 72 13.35 6.55 7.90
N PRO A 73 12.64 5.42 7.96
CA PRO A 73 12.85 4.41 9.00
C PRO A 73 14.20 3.71 8.93
N TYR A 74 14.82 3.70 7.73
CA TYR A 74 16.11 3.07 7.48
C TYR A 74 17.01 3.99 6.67
N PRO A 75 18.34 3.72 6.61
CA PRO A 75 19.28 4.50 5.83
C PRO A 75 18.88 4.58 4.34
N VAL A 76 18.93 5.79 3.79
CA VAL A 76 18.60 6.05 2.40
C VAL A 76 19.88 6.14 1.58
N HIS A 77 19.93 5.39 0.50
CA HIS A 77 20.97 5.39 -0.51
C HIS A 77 20.46 6.03 -1.79
N PHE A 78 21.39 6.37 -2.70
CA PHE A 78 21.05 6.98 -3.98
C PHE A 78 21.76 6.26 -5.12
N LEU A 79 21.00 5.95 -6.18
CA LEU A 79 21.52 5.52 -7.47
C LEU A 79 21.40 6.68 -8.45
N GLU A 80 22.53 7.13 -8.99
CA GLU A 80 22.58 8.19 -10.00
C GLU A 80 22.62 7.59 -11.41
N PHE A 81 21.85 8.17 -12.32
CA PHE A 81 21.83 7.80 -13.73
C PHE A 81 21.23 8.91 -14.59
N GLU A 82 21.41 8.79 -15.90
CA GLU A 82 20.86 9.74 -16.86
C GLU A 82 19.49 9.30 -17.38
N MET A 83 18.55 10.25 -17.44
CA MET A 83 17.22 10.12 -18.06
C MET A 83 17.03 11.29 -19.06
N GLU A 84 16.92 11.00 -20.34
CA GLU A 84 16.69 11.99 -21.39
C GLU A 84 17.62 13.21 -21.29
N GLY A 85 18.92 12.97 -21.09
CA GLY A 85 19.93 14.01 -20.95
C GLY A 85 19.95 14.76 -19.62
N GLN A 86 19.14 14.33 -18.63
CA GLN A 86 19.12 14.90 -17.29
C GLN A 86 19.72 13.88 -16.29
N LEU A 87 20.70 14.33 -15.50
CA LEU A 87 21.18 13.53 -14.38
C LEU A 87 20.11 13.48 -13.29
N VAL A 88 19.69 12.27 -12.92
CA VAL A 88 18.72 12.02 -11.84
C VAL A 88 19.32 11.10 -10.80
N ARG A 89 18.81 11.19 -9.58
CA ARG A 89 19.13 10.26 -8.50
C ARG A 89 17.86 9.58 -8.02
N MET A 90 17.90 8.26 -7.88
CA MET A 90 16.85 7.44 -7.31
C MET A 90 17.20 7.10 -5.87
N ALA A 91 16.38 7.55 -4.93
CA ALA A 91 16.54 7.20 -3.52
C ALA A 91 15.97 5.81 -3.27
N TYR A 92 16.61 5.05 -2.38
CA TYR A 92 16.14 3.74 -1.96
C TYR A 92 16.65 3.39 -0.57
N MET A 93 15.90 2.53 0.12
CA MET A 93 16.37 1.82 1.30
C MET A 93 16.65 0.37 0.91
N ASP A 94 17.70 -0.23 1.47
CA ASP A 94 18.10 -1.62 1.26
C ASP A 94 18.38 -2.26 2.61
N ILE A 95 17.47 -3.11 3.05
CA ILE A 95 17.42 -3.63 4.40
C ILE A 95 17.68 -5.15 4.37
N PRO A 96 18.79 -5.63 4.98
CA PRO A 96 19.01 -7.06 5.12
C PRO A 96 17.93 -7.70 6.01
N ALA A 97 17.76 -9.01 5.89
CA ALA A 97 16.92 -9.76 6.80
C ALA A 97 17.38 -9.59 8.25
N SER A 98 16.43 -9.41 9.18
CA SER A 98 16.69 -9.37 10.63
C SER A 98 16.72 -10.77 11.27
N ALA A 99 16.10 -11.77 10.63
CA ALA A 99 16.18 -13.20 10.96
C ALA A 99 17.14 -13.92 10.00
N PRO A 100 17.40 -15.24 10.17
CA PRO A 100 18.15 -16.01 9.19
C PRO A 100 17.58 -15.83 7.78
N ALA A 101 18.44 -15.38 6.87
CA ALA A 101 18.01 -15.02 5.51
C ALA A 101 17.48 -16.24 4.75
N ASN A 102 16.33 -16.07 4.09
CA ASN A 102 15.73 -17.08 3.22
C ASN A 102 16.22 -17.00 1.75
N GLY A 103 17.14 -16.06 1.46
CA GLY A 103 17.71 -15.86 0.14
C GLY A 103 16.85 -15.05 -0.83
N GLN A 104 15.67 -14.62 -0.44
CA GLN A 104 14.76 -13.86 -1.29
C GLN A 104 14.77 -12.37 -0.98
N THR A 105 14.50 -11.57 -2.00
CA THR A 105 14.36 -10.11 -1.89
C THR A 105 12.94 -9.71 -2.22
N VAL A 106 12.31 -8.91 -1.32
CA VAL A 106 11.04 -8.24 -1.58
C VAL A 106 11.30 -6.79 -1.99
N VAL A 107 10.63 -6.33 -3.04
CA VAL A 107 10.64 -4.92 -3.46
C VAL A 107 9.28 -4.31 -3.15
N LEU A 108 9.27 -3.17 -2.45
CA LEU A 108 8.05 -2.45 -2.08
C LEU A 108 7.91 -1.18 -2.92
N LEU A 109 6.84 -1.09 -3.71
CA LEU A 109 6.53 0.06 -4.58
C LEU A 109 5.40 0.89 -3.98
N HIS A 110 5.69 2.14 -3.66
CA HIS A 110 4.76 3.05 -3.00
C HIS A 110 3.69 3.62 -3.92
N GLY A 111 2.57 4.10 -3.32
CA GLY A 111 1.51 4.85 -4.00
C GLY A 111 1.91 6.30 -4.36
N LYS A 112 1.09 6.97 -5.20
CA LYS A 112 1.36 8.30 -5.77
C LYS A 112 1.71 9.37 -4.74
N ASN A 113 1.04 9.41 -3.60
CA ASN A 113 1.20 10.50 -2.62
C ASN A 113 2.18 10.14 -1.49
N PHE A 114 2.97 9.08 -1.66
CA PHE A 114 3.82 8.51 -0.64
C PHE A 114 5.28 8.39 -1.11
N GLY A 115 6.10 7.82 -0.27
CA GLY A 115 7.48 7.40 -0.51
C GLY A 115 7.80 6.21 0.36
N GLY A 116 9.03 5.74 0.35
CA GLY A 116 9.46 4.56 1.12
C GLY A 116 9.19 4.64 2.63
N TYR A 117 9.02 5.85 3.17
CA TYR A 117 8.86 6.10 4.61
C TYR A 117 7.64 5.44 5.25
N TYR A 118 6.57 5.16 4.50
CA TYR A 118 5.33 4.61 5.07
C TYR A 118 5.32 3.07 5.16
N TRP A 119 6.37 2.41 4.67
CA TRP A 119 6.51 0.96 4.68
C TRP A 119 7.16 0.38 5.95
N GLU A 120 7.45 1.20 6.98
CA GLU A 120 8.25 0.81 8.15
C GLU A 120 7.82 -0.53 8.76
N ASN A 121 6.53 -0.69 9.06
CA ASN A 121 5.99 -1.92 9.65
C ASN A 121 6.10 -3.13 8.71
N THR A 122 5.83 -2.92 7.42
CA THR A 122 5.95 -3.99 6.41
C THR A 122 7.39 -4.43 6.22
N ILE A 123 8.34 -3.48 6.24
CA ILE A 123 9.79 -3.79 6.19
C ILE A 123 10.18 -4.65 7.38
N HIS A 124 9.73 -4.27 8.59
CA HIS A 124 10.04 -5.01 9.81
C HIS A 124 9.52 -6.45 9.74
N VAL A 125 8.24 -6.64 9.41
CA VAL A 125 7.61 -7.97 9.34
C VAL A 125 8.28 -8.85 8.29
N LEU A 126 8.60 -8.32 7.12
CA LEU A 126 9.30 -9.07 6.07
C LEU A 126 10.75 -9.41 6.46
N GLY A 127 11.46 -8.47 7.11
CA GLY A 127 12.80 -8.70 7.64
C GLY A 127 12.83 -9.81 8.68
N ASP A 128 11.86 -9.84 9.59
CA ASP A 128 11.72 -10.88 10.60
C ASP A 128 11.34 -12.25 10.00
N ALA A 129 10.71 -12.26 8.82
CA ALA A 129 10.43 -13.46 8.05
C ALA A 129 11.62 -13.90 7.15
N GLY A 130 12.78 -13.26 7.28
CA GLY A 130 14.01 -13.65 6.59
C GLY A 130 14.19 -13.04 5.19
N TYR A 131 13.36 -12.09 4.77
CA TYR A 131 13.50 -11.42 3.48
C TYR A 131 14.45 -10.23 3.55
N ARG A 132 15.29 -10.04 2.52
CA ARG A 132 15.87 -8.74 2.21
C ARG A 132 14.79 -7.85 1.64
N VAL A 133 14.72 -6.57 2.06
CA VAL A 133 13.69 -5.65 1.58
C VAL A 133 14.34 -4.45 0.88
N VAL A 134 13.94 -4.18 -0.37
CA VAL A 134 14.39 -3.02 -1.14
C VAL A 134 13.20 -2.10 -1.39
N VAL A 135 13.34 -0.83 -1.01
CA VAL A 135 12.24 0.15 -1.07
C VAL A 135 12.69 1.39 -1.83
N PRO A 136 12.47 1.44 -3.15
CA PRO A 136 12.79 2.62 -3.93
C PRO A 136 11.72 3.70 -3.79
N ASP A 137 12.13 4.96 -3.68
CA ASP A 137 11.31 6.09 -4.09
C ASP A 137 11.37 6.21 -5.60
N GLN A 138 10.25 6.13 -6.28
CA GLN A 138 10.27 6.26 -7.73
C GLN A 138 10.69 7.66 -8.16
N ILE A 139 11.33 7.78 -9.34
CA ILE A 139 11.63 9.09 -9.93
C ILE A 139 10.32 9.88 -10.07
N GLY A 140 10.28 11.07 -9.48
CA GLY A 140 9.08 11.89 -9.34
C GLY A 140 8.56 11.97 -7.90
N TRP A 141 9.00 11.09 -6.98
CA TRP A 141 8.47 10.97 -5.63
C TRP A 141 9.56 10.94 -4.53
N GLY A 142 9.09 11.04 -3.30
CA GLY A 142 9.91 10.88 -2.10
C GLY A 142 11.19 11.71 -2.13
N LYS A 143 12.32 11.09 -1.80
CA LYS A 143 13.66 11.69 -1.86
C LYS A 143 14.31 11.62 -3.26
N SER A 144 13.67 10.98 -4.22
CA SER A 144 14.15 10.90 -5.61
C SER A 144 13.99 12.21 -6.37
N SER A 145 14.78 12.38 -7.44
CA SER A 145 14.69 13.51 -8.36
C SER A 145 13.29 13.63 -8.98
N LYS A 146 12.87 14.88 -9.21
CA LYS A 146 11.59 15.22 -9.85
C LYS A 146 11.87 15.97 -11.16
N PRO A 147 12.36 15.25 -12.20
CA PRO A 147 12.65 15.88 -13.49
C PRO A 147 11.36 16.35 -14.19
N ASP A 148 11.45 17.40 -14.98
CA ASP A 148 10.37 17.86 -15.85
C ASP A 148 10.36 17.02 -17.14
N LEU A 149 10.00 15.75 -16.98
CA LEU A 149 9.91 14.75 -18.05
C LEU A 149 8.57 14.03 -17.95
N ARG A 150 8.02 13.62 -19.07
CA ARG A 150 6.82 12.76 -19.05
C ARG A 150 7.14 11.42 -18.41
N TYR A 151 6.32 11.04 -17.41
CA TYR A 151 6.45 9.74 -16.75
C TYR A 151 5.78 8.65 -17.57
N SER A 152 6.31 7.42 -17.45
CA SER A 152 5.65 6.23 -17.95
C SER A 152 5.93 5.05 -17.03
N PHE A 153 4.95 4.15 -16.88
CA PHE A 153 5.14 2.94 -16.09
C PHE A 153 6.27 2.07 -16.63
N SER A 154 6.45 2.00 -17.94
CA SER A 154 7.57 1.26 -18.53
C SER A 154 8.93 1.87 -18.18
N ARG A 155 9.04 3.19 -18.11
CA ARG A 155 10.27 3.88 -17.69
C ARG A 155 10.54 3.70 -16.20
N LEU A 156 9.51 3.84 -15.36
CA LEU A 156 9.65 3.59 -13.92
C LEU A 156 10.04 2.13 -13.64
N ALA A 157 9.45 1.18 -14.37
CA ALA A 157 9.85 -0.23 -14.31
C ALA A 157 11.32 -0.44 -14.72
N ALA A 158 11.77 0.23 -15.79
CA ALA A 158 13.18 0.17 -16.23
C ALA A 158 14.13 0.78 -15.17
N ASN A 159 13.74 1.86 -14.52
CA ASN A 159 14.54 2.46 -13.43
C ASN A 159 14.63 1.50 -12.23
N THR A 160 13.53 0.84 -11.87
CA THR A 160 13.52 -0.19 -10.82
C THR A 160 14.40 -1.38 -11.20
N ALA A 161 14.34 -1.86 -12.46
CA ALA A 161 15.21 -2.93 -12.94
C ALA A 161 16.70 -2.52 -12.87
N ARG A 162 17.03 -1.29 -13.25
CA ARG A 162 18.40 -0.73 -13.14
C ARG A 162 18.87 -0.71 -11.69
N LEU A 163 18.03 -0.33 -10.73
CA LEU A 163 18.38 -0.39 -9.31
C LEU A 163 18.68 -1.81 -8.89
N LEU A 164 17.84 -2.78 -9.26
CA LEU A 164 18.04 -4.19 -8.93
C LEU A 164 19.34 -4.73 -9.53
N ASP A 165 19.68 -4.34 -10.75
CA ASP A 165 20.95 -4.72 -11.40
C ASP A 165 22.15 -4.16 -10.64
N ALA A 166 22.08 -2.89 -10.20
CA ALA A 166 23.12 -2.26 -9.38
C ALA A 166 23.31 -2.93 -8.01
N LEU A 167 22.22 -3.53 -7.46
CA LEU A 167 22.24 -4.27 -6.20
C LEU A 167 22.55 -5.77 -6.36
N GLY A 168 22.78 -6.25 -7.58
CA GLY A 168 23.01 -7.67 -7.88
C GLY A 168 21.80 -8.56 -7.61
N VAL A 169 20.58 -8.00 -7.65
CA VAL A 169 19.33 -8.72 -7.39
C VAL A 169 18.71 -9.15 -8.71
N HIS A 170 18.61 -10.45 -8.95
CA HIS A 170 18.10 -10.99 -10.22
C HIS A 170 16.61 -11.31 -10.20
N GLN A 171 16.14 -11.87 -9.12
CA GLN A 171 14.72 -12.23 -8.93
C GLN A 171 14.18 -11.65 -7.64
N ILE A 172 12.90 -11.29 -7.65
CA ILE A 172 12.23 -10.59 -6.55
C ILE A 172 10.82 -11.11 -6.33
N VAL A 173 10.36 -10.99 -5.11
CA VAL A 173 8.95 -10.79 -4.82
C VAL A 173 8.65 -9.30 -4.99
N LEU A 174 7.60 -8.97 -5.71
CA LEU A 174 7.23 -7.58 -5.97
C LEU A 174 5.90 -7.25 -5.31
N LEU A 175 5.90 -6.27 -4.39
CA LEU A 175 4.70 -5.76 -3.74
C LEU A 175 4.48 -4.31 -4.14
N GLY A 176 3.31 -3.97 -4.64
CA GLY A 176 2.96 -2.61 -5.05
C GLY A 176 1.61 -2.16 -4.50
N HIS A 177 1.59 -0.97 -3.87
CA HIS A 177 0.39 -0.32 -3.36
C HIS A 177 -0.11 0.76 -4.32
N SER A 178 -1.43 0.79 -4.60
CA SER A 178 -2.06 1.88 -5.37
C SER A 178 -1.41 2.06 -6.75
N THR A 179 -0.85 3.24 -7.05
CA THR A 179 -0.05 3.50 -8.27
C THR A 179 1.17 2.58 -8.38
N GLY A 180 1.77 2.22 -7.23
CA GLY A 180 2.82 1.19 -7.17
C GLY A 180 2.32 -0.18 -7.63
N GLY A 181 1.04 -0.47 -7.45
CA GLY A 181 0.37 -1.65 -8.02
C GLY A 181 0.32 -1.61 -9.55
N MET A 182 -0.06 -0.47 -10.16
CA MET A 182 0.04 -0.32 -11.62
C MET A 182 1.47 -0.50 -12.12
N LEU A 183 2.44 0.06 -11.40
CA LEU A 183 3.86 -0.10 -11.73
C LEU A 183 4.30 -1.55 -11.59
N ALA A 184 3.84 -2.26 -10.56
CA ALA A 184 4.17 -3.67 -10.33
C ALA A 184 3.63 -4.57 -11.45
N VAL A 185 2.39 -4.34 -11.90
CA VAL A 185 1.80 -5.01 -13.08
C VAL A 185 2.65 -4.75 -14.33
N ARG A 186 3.02 -3.51 -14.60
CA ARG A 186 3.86 -3.16 -15.75
C ARG A 186 5.27 -3.73 -15.64
N PHE A 187 5.86 -3.77 -14.44
CA PHE A 187 7.16 -4.39 -14.21
C PHE A 187 7.10 -5.89 -14.48
N ALA A 188 6.12 -6.59 -13.88
CA ALA A 188 5.96 -8.03 -14.09
C ALA A 188 5.71 -8.39 -15.58
N ARG A 189 5.01 -7.50 -16.31
CA ARG A 189 4.78 -7.64 -17.73
C ARG A 189 6.04 -7.44 -18.58
N ASN A 190 6.88 -6.44 -18.22
CA ASN A 190 8.09 -6.12 -18.96
C ASN A 190 9.27 -7.06 -18.62
N TYR A 191 9.30 -7.57 -17.39
CA TYR A 191 10.40 -8.38 -16.83
C TYR A 191 9.88 -9.65 -16.15
N PRO A 192 9.12 -10.51 -16.85
CA PRO A 192 8.42 -11.64 -16.21
C PRO A 192 9.39 -12.62 -15.53
N GLN A 193 10.62 -12.76 -16.03
CA GLN A 193 11.64 -13.64 -15.45
C GLN A 193 12.26 -13.09 -14.15
N ARG A 194 11.99 -11.82 -13.83
CA ARG A 194 12.50 -11.16 -12.63
C ARG A 194 11.56 -11.29 -11.43
N VAL A 195 10.28 -11.69 -11.64
CA VAL A 195 9.24 -11.69 -10.60
C VAL A 195 8.88 -13.12 -10.22
N ILE A 196 9.21 -13.51 -9.00
CA ILE A 196 8.88 -14.82 -8.41
C ILE A 196 7.39 -14.87 -8.03
N ALA A 197 6.93 -13.81 -7.35
CA ALA A 197 5.56 -13.64 -6.91
C ALA A 197 5.20 -12.14 -6.92
N LEU A 198 3.95 -11.84 -7.21
CA LEU A 198 3.41 -10.49 -7.31
C LEU A 198 2.32 -10.28 -6.25
N VAL A 199 2.44 -9.22 -5.45
CA VAL A 199 1.43 -8.80 -4.49
C VAL A 199 0.96 -7.39 -4.86
N LEU A 200 -0.32 -7.21 -5.03
CA LEU A 200 -0.96 -5.95 -5.40
C LEU A 200 -1.89 -5.54 -4.26
N GLU A 201 -1.54 -4.47 -3.57
CA GLU A 201 -2.34 -3.90 -2.48
C GLU A 201 -3.13 -2.71 -3.01
N ASP A 202 -4.45 -2.78 -2.95
CA ASP A 202 -5.37 -1.75 -3.43
C ASP A 202 -4.87 -1.05 -4.70
N PRO A 203 -4.51 -1.82 -5.76
CA PRO A 203 -3.97 -1.22 -6.97
C PRO A 203 -5.04 -0.36 -7.62
N ILE A 204 -4.71 0.87 -8.00
CA ILE A 204 -5.55 1.63 -8.92
C ILE A 204 -5.37 1.10 -10.34
N GLY A 205 -6.21 1.52 -11.29
CA GLY A 205 -6.16 1.05 -12.68
C GLY A 205 -6.78 -0.34 -12.86
N LEU A 206 -7.68 -0.75 -11.96
CA LEU A 206 -8.58 -1.90 -12.13
C LEU A 206 -9.69 -1.62 -13.15
N GLU A 207 -9.80 -0.39 -13.60
CA GLU A 207 -10.65 0.08 -14.68
C GLU A 207 -9.88 1.01 -15.62
N ASP A 208 -10.38 1.19 -16.82
CA ASP A 208 -9.81 2.15 -17.79
C ASP A 208 -10.51 3.50 -17.63
N TYR A 209 -9.91 4.40 -16.87
CA TYR A 209 -10.45 5.73 -16.56
C TYR A 209 -10.80 6.57 -17.80
N ARG A 210 -10.20 6.28 -18.97
CA ARG A 210 -10.46 7.00 -20.24
C ARG A 210 -11.86 6.73 -20.78
N LEU A 211 -12.54 5.67 -20.31
CA LEU A 211 -13.89 5.32 -20.72
C LEU A 211 -14.95 6.15 -19.99
N THR A 212 -14.61 6.66 -18.80
CA THR A 212 -15.58 7.27 -17.89
C THR A 212 -15.23 8.70 -17.49
N ILE A 213 -13.93 9.05 -17.48
CA ILE A 213 -13.43 10.34 -17.03
C ILE A 213 -12.91 11.12 -18.24
N PRO A 214 -13.35 12.37 -18.48
CA PRO A 214 -12.84 13.19 -19.57
C PRO A 214 -11.34 13.47 -19.46
N PRO A 215 -10.59 13.47 -20.57
CA PRO A 215 -9.16 13.76 -20.55
C PRO A 215 -8.89 15.19 -20.05
N GLN A 216 -7.83 15.33 -19.26
CA GLN A 216 -7.34 16.62 -18.81
C GLN A 216 -5.98 16.93 -19.46
N THR A 217 -5.71 18.22 -19.67
CA THR A 217 -4.38 18.64 -20.14
C THR A 217 -3.38 18.68 -18.98
N ASP A 218 -2.08 18.50 -19.28
CA ASP A 218 -0.99 18.67 -18.29
C ASP A 218 -1.10 20.02 -17.55
N GLU A 219 -1.49 21.07 -18.27
CA GLU A 219 -1.66 22.41 -17.71
C GLU A 219 -2.84 22.52 -16.75
N THR A 220 -3.97 21.87 -17.06
CA THR A 220 -5.13 21.82 -16.16
C THR A 220 -4.77 21.08 -14.88
N LEU A 221 -4.19 19.89 -15.00
CA LEU A 221 -3.75 19.10 -13.85
C LEU A 221 -2.73 19.86 -12.98
N PHE A 222 -1.75 20.49 -13.61
CA PHE A 222 -0.74 21.28 -12.90
C PHE A 222 -1.35 22.47 -12.16
N ARG A 223 -2.23 23.22 -12.82
CA ARG A 223 -2.91 24.38 -12.19
C ARG A 223 -3.77 23.94 -11.00
N ASP A 224 -4.42 22.77 -11.09
CA ASP A 224 -5.25 22.28 -10.00
C ASP A 224 -4.41 21.73 -8.86
N GLU A 225 -3.29 21.04 -9.12
CA GLU A 225 -2.31 20.65 -8.12
C GLU A 225 -1.70 21.87 -7.40
N LEU A 226 -1.43 22.98 -8.09
CA LEU A 226 -0.93 24.20 -7.46
C LEU A 226 -1.89 24.82 -6.42
N LYS A 227 -3.19 24.53 -6.50
CA LYS A 227 -4.19 24.99 -5.52
C LYS A 227 -4.19 24.13 -4.24
N ASN A 228 -3.49 23.01 -4.24
CA ASN A 228 -3.54 21.99 -3.19
C ASN A 228 -2.59 22.35 -2.02
N THR A 229 -2.80 23.53 -1.44
CA THR A 229 -1.96 24.10 -0.36
C THR A 229 -2.71 24.27 0.97
N ASP A 230 -4.01 24.05 0.97
CA ASP A 230 -4.85 24.16 2.15
C ASP A 230 -4.67 22.94 3.05
N THR A 231 -4.22 23.18 4.29
CA THR A 231 -3.93 22.11 5.27
C THR A 231 -5.16 21.25 5.57
N GLU A 232 -6.32 21.87 5.75
CA GLU A 232 -7.55 21.14 6.09
C GLU A 232 -8.01 20.24 4.91
N LYS A 233 -7.92 20.76 3.69
CA LYS A 233 -8.23 19.99 2.49
C LYS A 233 -7.27 18.82 2.30
N ILE A 234 -5.97 19.03 2.54
CA ILE A 234 -4.97 17.96 2.48
C ILE A 234 -5.29 16.90 3.54
N MET A 235 -5.56 17.29 4.79
CA MET A 235 -5.94 16.37 5.86
C MET A 235 -7.19 15.56 5.49
N THR A 236 -8.23 16.21 4.98
CA THR A 236 -9.48 15.56 4.53
C THR A 236 -9.21 14.57 3.40
N PHE A 237 -8.35 14.95 2.45
CA PHE A 237 -7.97 14.06 1.35
C PHE A 237 -7.28 12.78 1.86
N TYR A 238 -6.34 12.89 2.80
CA TYR A 238 -5.68 11.71 3.37
C TYR A 238 -6.62 10.88 4.25
N ALA A 239 -7.54 11.52 4.99
CA ALA A 239 -8.56 10.82 5.76
C ALA A 239 -9.44 9.90 4.87
N HIS A 240 -9.70 10.32 3.63
CA HIS A 240 -10.51 9.55 2.67
C HIS A 240 -9.88 8.19 2.25
N TYR A 241 -8.61 7.98 2.52
CA TYR A 241 -7.97 6.69 2.27
C TYR A 241 -8.33 5.59 3.28
N PHE A 242 -8.96 5.94 4.40
CA PHE A 242 -9.19 5.03 5.52
C PHE A 242 -10.68 4.76 5.71
N ALA A 243 -11.04 3.51 6.00
CA ALA A 243 -12.39 3.15 6.40
C ALA A 243 -12.76 3.80 7.74
N HIS A 244 -11.79 3.86 8.67
CA HIS A 244 -11.95 4.45 9.99
C HIS A 244 -10.88 5.54 10.21
N PRO A 245 -11.06 6.74 9.62
CA PRO A 245 -10.03 7.77 9.66
C PRO A 245 -9.77 8.28 11.07
N ALA A 246 -8.56 8.07 11.57
CA ALA A 246 -8.07 8.62 12.83
C ALA A 246 -6.88 9.56 12.56
N ALA A 247 -6.94 10.76 13.10
CA ALA A 247 -5.97 11.81 12.76
C ALA A 247 -4.53 11.49 13.16
N ASP A 248 -4.32 10.64 14.15
CA ASP A 248 -3.02 10.13 14.58
C ASP A 248 -2.45 9.09 13.59
N ILE A 249 -3.30 8.48 12.75
CA ILE A 249 -2.90 7.52 11.71
C ILE A 249 -2.60 8.24 10.40
N TYR A 250 -3.57 9.01 9.86
CA TYR A 250 -3.38 9.66 8.55
C TYR A 250 -2.62 10.99 8.62
N GLY A 251 -2.58 11.65 9.76
CA GLY A 251 -1.90 12.93 9.94
C GLY A 251 -0.41 12.89 9.58
N PRO A 252 0.38 11.92 10.07
CA PRO A 252 1.78 11.75 9.66
C PRO A 252 1.97 11.58 8.14
N LEU A 253 1.04 10.95 7.45
CA LEU A 253 1.08 10.79 5.99
C LEU A 253 0.79 12.10 5.27
N ALA A 254 -0.18 12.88 5.77
CA ALA A 254 -0.54 14.21 5.24
C ALA A 254 0.56 15.25 5.52
N GLU A 255 1.33 15.11 6.60
CA GLU A 255 2.35 16.06 7.03
C GLU A 255 3.36 16.38 5.92
N VAL A 256 3.79 15.36 5.18
CA VAL A 256 4.76 15.53 4.07
C VAL A 256 4.22 16.51 3.04
N GLN A 257 3.00 16.29 2.55
CA GLN A 257 2.39 17.17 1.55
C GLN A 257 2.12 18.57 2.11
N ILE A 258 1.64 18.69 3.35
CA ILE A 258 1.40 19.98 4.02
C ILE A 258 2.69 20.80 4.08
N ARG A 259 3.79 20.19 4.50
CA ARG A 259 5.10 20.87 4.66
C ARG A 259 5.74 21.18 3.32
N VAL A 260 5.60 20.33 2.31
CA VAL A 260 6.07 20.62 0.95
C VAL A 260 5.25 21.72 0.31
N ALA A 261 3.93 21.79 0.57
CA ALA A 261 3.05 22.86 0.07
C ALA A 261 3.44 24.25 0.60
N GLN A 262 4.15 24.32 1.73
CA GLN A 262 4.70 25.56 2.30
C GLN A 262 6.07 25.95 1.73
N SER A 263 6.67 25.10 0.90
CA SER A 263 7.99 25.33 0.31
C SER A 263 7.91 26.19 -0.94
N GLY A 264 8.94 27.01 -1.19
CA GLY A 264 9.12 27.70 -2.47
C GLY A 264 9.31 26.75 -3.67
N GLU A 265 9.62 25.48 -3.44
CA GLU A 265 9.77 24.45 -4.46
C GLU A 265 8.45 23.73 -4.79
N PHE A 266 7.35 24.04 -4.11
CA PHE A 266 6.05 23.39 -4.29
C PHE A 266 5.59 23.34 -5.76
N PRO A 267 5.79 24.38 -6.61
CA PRO A 267 5.42 24.30 -8.02
C PRO A 267 6.07 23.11 -8.76
N ARG A 268 7.30 22.74 -8.39
CA ARG A 268 7.98 21.57 -8.96
C ARG A 268 7.34 20.26 -8.52
N TRP A 269 6.95 20.17 -7.23
CA TRP A 269 6.19 19.05 -6.70
C TRP A 269 4.83 18.92 -7.41
N ALA A 270 4.07 20.01 -7.51
CA ALA A 270 2.77 20.03 -8.18
C ALA A 270 2.87 19.61 -9.66
N LYS A 271 3.95 20.02 -10.36
CA LYS A 271 4.22 19.57 -11.73
C LYS A 271 4.45 18.05 -11.79
N SER A 272 5.26 17.52 -10.89
CA SER A 272 5.52 16.07 -10.81
C SER A 272 4.24 15.29 -10.54
N SER A 273 3.39 15.78 -9.62
CA SER A 273 2.09 15.19 -9.30
C SER A 273 1.13 15.20 -10.50
N ALA A 274 1.07 16.30 -11.23
CA ALA A 274 0.25 16.42 -12.45
C ALA A 274 0.69 15.42 -13.53
N LEU A 275 2.00 15.32 -13.78
CA LEU A 275 2.56 14.35 -14.73
C LEU A 275 2.30 12.91 -14.33
N ALA A 276 2.24 12.63 -13.02
CA ALA A 276 1.87 11.30 -12.49
C ALA A 276 0.38 10.99 -12.77
N TYR A 277 -0.52 11.94 -12.59
CA TYR A 277 -1.93 11.76 -12.96
C TYR A 277 -2.10 11.52 -14.45
N GLN A 278 -1.34 12.25 -15.29
CA GLN A 278 -1.36 12.04 -16.73
C GLN A 278 -0.90 10.61 -17.10
N MET A 279 0.17 10.13 -16.46
CA MET A 279 0.66 8.76 -16.65
C MET A 279 -0.41 7.73 -16.24
N ILE A 280 -1.06 7.91 -15.09
CA ILE A 280 -2.13 7.02 -14.60
C ILE A 280 -3.28 6.96 -15.60
N TYR A 281 -3.70 8.12 -16.14
CA TYR A 281 -4.79 8.22 -17.08
C TYR A 281 -4.47 7.62 -18.45
N GLU A 282 -3.30 7.97 -19.02
CA GLU A 282 -2.92 7.59 -20.38
C GLU A 282 -2.46 6.13 -20.53
N GLN A 283 -2.07 5.48 -19.43
CA GLN A 283 -1.38 4.17 -19.47
C GLN A 283 -2.10 3.12 -18.62
N PRO A 284 -3.33 2.73 -18.96
CA PRO A 284 -4.04 1.71 -18.23
C PRO A 284 -3.26 0.39 -18.22
N VAL A 285 -3.28 -0.32 -17.10
CA VAL A 285 -2.65 -1.62 -16.92
C VAL A 285 -3.66 -2.77 -16.83
N LEU A 286 -4.95 -2.45 -16.83
CA LEU A 286 -6.04 -3.43 -16.77
C LEU A 286 -5.86 -4.55 -17.79
N TYR A 287 -5.47 -4.21 -19.02
CA TYR A 287 -5.30 -5.17 -20.11
C TYR A 287 -4.05 -6.06 -19.98
N ASP A 288 -3.15 -5.74 -19.05
CA ASP A 288 -1.95 -6.53 -18.77
C ASP A 288 -2.21 -7.68 -17.79
N TYR A 289 -3.30 -7.65 -16.99
CA TYR A 289 -3.60 -8.67 -15.97
C TYR A 289 -3.65 -10.08 -16.55
N ARG A 290 -4.32 -10.29 -17.67
CA ARG A 290 -4.40 -11.58 -18.37
C ARG A 290 -3.06 -12.12 -18.91
N LEU A 291 -2.05 -11.27 -18.93
CA LEU A 291 -0.72 -11.57 -19.46
C LEU A 291 0.32 -11.74 -18.34
N LEU A 292 -0.08 -11.62 -17.08
CA LEU A 292 0.78 -11.85 -15.94
C LEU A 292 1.16 -13.33 -15.85
N GLN A 293 2.44 -13.59 -15.64
CA GLN A 293 2.98 -14.96 -15.52
C GLN A 293 3.22 -15.39 -14.07
N PRO A 294 3.70 -14.49 -13.15
CA PRO A 294 3.96 -14.90 -11.79
C PRO A 294 2.66 -15.17 -11.02
N PRO A 295 2.68 -16.06 -10.01
CA PRO A 295 1.63 -16.13 -9.02
C PRO A 295 1.33 -14.74 -8.48
N THR A 296 0.05 -14.37 -8.44
CA THR A 296 -0.38 -13.00 -8.12
C THR A 296 -1.42 -13.01 -7.02
N LEU A 297 -1.14 -12.30 -5.92
CA LEU A 297 -2.09 -12.01 -4.87
C LEU A 297 -2.58 -10.57 -5.00
N LEU A 298 -3.89 -10.40 -5.12
CA LEU A 298 -4.57 -9.12 -5.03
C LEU A 298 -5.17 -8.98 -3.65
N ILE A 299 -4.81 -7.94 -2.92
CA ILE A 299 -5.35 -7.60 -1.59
C ILE A 299 -6.06 -6.27 -1.72
N VAL A 300 -7.32 -6.19 -1.30
CA VAL A 300 -8.07 -4.93 -1.30
C VAL A 300 -8.78 -4.73 0.04
N GLY A 301 -8.85 -3.48 0.48
CA GLY A 301 -9.71 -3.07 1.58
C GLY A 301 -11.17 -3.15 1.17
N GLN A 302 -12.02 -3.64 2.06
CA GLN A 302 -13.47 -3.76 1.80
C GLN A 302 -14.12 -2.40 1.54
N GLU A 303 -13.61 -1.36 2.20
CA GLU A 303 -14.11 0.02 2.14
C GLU A 303 -13.25 0.92 1.23
N ASP A 304 -12.42 0.34 0.34
CA ASP A 304 -11.69 1.14 -0.63
C ASP A 304 -12.60 1.63 -1.75
N HIS A 305 -12.61 2.96 -1.95
CA HIS A 305 -13.37 3.65 -2.98
C HIS A 305 -12.52 4.65 -3.76
N VAL A 306 -11.20 4.52 -3.70
CA VAL A 306 -10.28 5.48 -4.30
C VAL A 306 -10.28 5.36 -5.82
N VAL A 307 -10.63 6.47 -6.47
CA VAL A 307 -10.58 6.61 -7.94
C VAL A 307 -9.81 7.87 -8.30
N PRO A 308 -8.63 7.74 -8.93
CA PRO A 308 -7.89 8.91 -9.39
C PRO A 308 -8.67 9.69 -10.43
N LEU A 309 -8.54 11.03 -10.40
CA LEU A 309 -9.19 11.94 -11.34
C LEU A 309 -10.73 11.96 -11.28
N SER A 310 -11.36 11.31 -10.33
CA SER A 310 -12.83 11.30 -10.18
C SER A 310 -13.45 12.70 -10.06
N ALA A 311 -12.68 13.69 -9.59
CA ALA A 311 -13.12 15.08 -9.54
C ALA A 311 -13.50 15.66 -10.91
N TYR A 312 -12.98 15.10 -12.00
CA TYR A 312 -13.28 15.51 -13.38
C TYR A 312 -14.43 14.74 -14.03
N ALA A 313 -14.93 13.70 -13.37
CA ALA A 313 -16.11 12.96 -13.83
C ALA A 313 -17.39 13.78 -13.64
N SER A 314 -18.43 13.52 -14.45
CA SER A 314 -19.76 14.04 -14.19
C SER A 314 -20.35 13.45 -12.92
N GLU A 315 -21.31 14.12 -12.29
CA GLU A 315 -21.96 13.62 -11.06
C GLU A 315 -22.63 12.26 -11.29
N GLU A 316 -23.16 12.02 -12.47
CA GLU A 316 -23.75 10.74 -12.85
C GLU A 316 -22.68 9.62 -12.85
N VAL A 317 -21.52 9.89 -13.44
CA VAL A 317 -20.41 8.94 -13.52
C VAL A 317 -19.77 8.70 -12.15
N LYS A 318 -19.61 9.72 -11.32
CA LYS A 318 -19.06 9.56 -9.96
C LYS A 318 -19.77 8.49 -9.14
N GLY A 319 -21.09 8.40 -9.29
CA GLY A 319 -21.89 7.38 -8.59
C GLY A 319 -21.66 5.95 -9.08
N THR A 320 -20.93 5.75 -10.18
CA THR A 320 -20.62 4.43 -10.74
C THR A 320 -19.15 4.04 -10.59
N LEU A 321 -18.34 4.88 -9.97
CA LEU A 321 -16.90 4.65 -9.76
C LEU A 321 -16.63 4.09 -8.36
N GLY A 322 -15.42 3.53 -8.16
CA GLY A 322 -14.93 3.14 -6.83
C GLY A 322 -15.48 1.80 -6.30
N HIS A 323 -15.99 0.93 -7.17
CA HIS A 323 -16.38 -0.45 -6.80
C HIS A 323 -15.16 -1.37 -6.77
N VAL A 324 -14.15 -1.02 -5.94
CA VAL A 324 -12.81 -1.63 -5.97
C VAL A 324 -12.86 -3.13 -5.75
N VAL A 325 -13.67 -3.63 -4.80
CA VAL A 325 -13.79 -5.08 -4.51
C VAL A 325 -14.33 -5.85 -5.72
N GLU A 326 -15.35 -5.31 -6.41
CA GLU A 326 -15.92 -5.93 -7.61
C GLU A 326 -14.93 -5.94 -8.77
N LEU A 327 -14.29 -4.79 -9.03
CA LEU A 327 -13.28 -4.63 -10.06
C LEU A 327 -12.06 -5.53 -9.81
N ALA A 328 -11.63 -5.67 -8.56
CA ALA A 328 -10.57 -6.58 -8.15
C ALA A 328 -10.95 -8.05 -8.46
N GLY A 329 -12.18 -8.44 -8.17
CA GLY A 329 -12.71 -9.76 -8.52
C GLY A 329 -12.71 -10.02 -10.03
N GLN A 330 -13.09 -9.01 -10.82
CA GLN A 330 -13.04 -9.11 -12.29
C GLN A 330 -11.59 -9.23 -12.79
N ALA A 331 -10.69 -8.35 -12.33
CA ALA A 331 -9.30 -8.32 -12.76
C ALA A 331 -8.55 -9.61 -12.40
N ILE A 332 -8.73 -10.14 -11.19
CA ILE A 332 -8.01 -11.34 -10.74
C ILE A 332 -8.45 -12.60 -11.49
N ASN A 333 -9.70 -12.66 -11.95
CA ASN A 333 -10.19 -13.77 -12.78
C ASN A 333 -9.48 -13.84 -14.15
N GLU A 334 -8.90 -12.75 -14.62
CA GLU A 334 -8.09 -12.71 -15.83
C GLU A 334 -6.65 -13.23 -15.60
N VAL A 335 -6.19 -13.33 -14.34
CA VAL A 335 -4.83 -13.73 -14.00
C VAL A 335 -4.74 -15.25 -13.88
N PRO A 336 -3.88 -15.95 -14.66
CA PRO A 336 -3.81 -17.42 -14.67
C PRO A 336 -3.56 -18.05 -13.29
N HIS A 337 -2.78 -17.39 -12.44
CA HIS A 337 -2.42 -17.86 -11.10
C HIS A 337 -2.75 -16.75 -10.07
N GLY A 338 -3.98 -16.25 -10.13
CA GLY A 338 -4.47 -15.14 -9.31
C GLY A 338 -5.20 -15.62 -8.06
N ALA A 339 -5.02 -14.91 -6.96
CA ALA A 339 -5.80 -15.03 -5.73
C ALA A 339 -6.24 -13.65 -5.25
N LEU A 340 -7.45 -13.53 -4.69
CA LEU A 340 -7.99 -12.30 -4.12
C LEU A 340 -8.23 -12.47 -2.63
N ILE A 341 -7.81 -11.50 -1.85
CA ILE A 341 -8.16 -11.35 -0.43
C ILE A 341 -8.78 -9.98 -0.23
N VAL A 342 -9.98 -9.94 0.34
CA VAL A 342 -10.65 -8.72 0.78
C VAL A 342 -10.45 -8.58 2.28
N ILE A 343 -9.86 -7.45 2.72
CA ILE A 343 -9.64 -7.18 4.14
C ILE A 343 -10.81 -6.35 4.69
N PRO A 344 -11.61 -6.91 5.59
CA PRO A 344 -12.71 -6.16 6.20
C PRO A 344 -12.18 -5.05 7.10
N ASP A 345 -12.99 -4.00 7.25
CA ASP A 345 -12.68 -2.81 8.06
C ASP A 345 -11.37 -2.11 7.62
N ALA A 346 -11.08 -2.13 6.32
CA ALA A 346 -9.94 -1.45 5.72
C ALA A 346 -10.35 -0.66 4.48
N GLY A 347 -9.80 0.54 4.34
CA GLY A 347 -9.87 1.38 3.15
C GLY A 347 -8.68 1.09 2.20
N HIS A 348 -8.13 2.17 1.63
CA HIS A 348 -7.11 2.11 0.58
C HIS A 348 -5.71 1.71 1.04
N ILE A 349 -5.43 1.66 2.36
CA ILE A 349 -4.07 1.38 2.88
C ILE A 349 -4.11 0.28 3.97
N PRO A 350 -4.47 -0.97 3.60
CA PRO A 350 -4.61 -2.08 4.55
C PRO A 350 -3.36 -2.38 5.37
N HIS A 351 -2.15 -2.18 4.82
CA HIS A 351 -0.91 -2.41 5.57
C HIS A 351 -0.74 -1.45 6.77
N ILE A 352 -1.43 -0.32 6.76
CA ILE A 352 -1.48 0.63 7.88
C ILE A 352 -2.73 0.41 8.74
N GLU A 353 -3.91 0.25 8.12
CA GLU A 353 -5.18 0.20 8.84
C GLU A 353 -5.45 -1.16 9.49
N GLN A 354 -5.07 -2.26 8.81
CA GLN A 354 -5.25 -3.64 9.28
C GLN A 354 -3.94 -4.45 9.16
N PRO A 355 -2.84 -3.99 9.78
CA PRO A 355 -1.51 -4.54 9.53
C PRO A 355 -1.40 -6.04 9.81
N GLY A 356 -2.06 -6.53 10.86
CA GLY A 356 -2.03 -7.95 11.21
C GLY A 356 -2.63 -8.85 10.12
N ARG A 357 -3.79 -8.46 9.58
CA ARG A 357 -4.47 -9.21 8.51
C ARG A 357 -3.71 -9.13 7.19
N PHE A 358 -3.21 -7.94 6.87
CA PHE A 358 -2.44 -7.70 5.65
C PHE A 358 -1.16 -8.53 5.64
N HIS A 359 -0.33 -8.42 6.67
CA HIS A 359 0.95 -9.12 6.71
C HIS A 359 0.77 -10.64 6.77
N GLN A 360 -0.24 -11.13 7.50
CA GLN A 360 -0.54 -12.56 7.50
C GLN A 360 -0.92 -13.08 6.11
N ALA A 361 -1.72 -12.32 5.36
CA ALA A 361 -2.09 -12.66 3.98
C ALA A 361 -0.87 -12.71 3.06
N VAL A 362 0.02 -11.71 3.15
CA VAL A 362 1.26 -11.64 2.37
C VAL A 362 2.16 -12.82 2.71
N LEU A 363 2.46 -13.07 4.00
CA LEU A 363 3.37 -14.15 4.40
C LEU A 363 2.84 -15.53 4.00
N ASN A 364 1.55 -15.80 4.21
CA ASN A 364 0.94 -17.07 3.80
C ASN A 364 1.05 -17.29 2.28
N PHE A 365 0.89 -16.23 1.49
CA PHE A 365 1.03 -16.32 0.04
C PHE A 365 2.49 -16.60 -0.37
N LEU A 366 3.46 -15.93 0.26
CA LEU A 366 4.88 -16.12 -0.05
C LEU A 366 5.39 -17.50 0.36
N GLU A 367 4.91 -18.07 1.47
CA GLU A 367 5.22 -19.44 1.89
C GLU A 367 4.76 -20.50 0.87
N GLN A 368 3.65 -20.25 0.16
CA GLN A 368 3.12 -21.13 -0.88
C GLN A 368 3.87 -21.01 -2.21
N HIS A 369 4.62 -19.92 -2.39
CA HIS A 369 5.35 -19.63 -3.62
C HIS A 369 6.82 -19.35 -3.34
N PRO A 370 7.55 -20.31 -2.73
CA PRO A 370 8.97 -20.15 -2.52
C PRO A 370 9.66 -20.08 -3.87
N GLY A 371 10.46 -19.03 -4.08
CA GLY A 371 11.28 -18.93 -5.27
C GLY A 371 12.19 -20.16 -5.42
N SER A 372 12.56 -20.50 -6.65
CA SER A 372 13.55 -21.55 -6.87
C SER A 372 14.83 -21.20 -6.10
N GLN A 373 15.13 -21.95 -5.05
CA GLN A 373 16.43 -21.88 -4.41
C GLN A 373 17.43 -22.43 -5.44
N HIS A 374 18.09 -21.53 -6.18
CA HIS A 374 19.28 -21.93 -6.92
C HIS A 374 20.41 -22.12 -5.91
N PRO A 375 21.03 -23.32 -5.89
CA PRO A 375 22.17 -23.59 -5.03
C PRO A 375 23.38 -22.72 -5.38
#